data_18fc3651774a4e336e17555dfe30f219
#
_entry.id   18fc3651774a4e336e17555dfe30f219
#
_cell.length_a   1.000
_cell.length_b   1.000
_cell.length_c   1.000
_cell.angle_alpha   90.00
_cell.angle_beta   90.00
_cell.angle_gamma   90.00
#
_symmetry.space_group_name_H-M   'P 1'
#
loop_
_entity.id
_entity.type
_entity.pdbx_description
1 polymer ?
#
loop_
_entity_poly.entity_id
_entity_poly.type
_entity_poly.pdbx_seq_one_letter_code
_entity_poly.pdbx_strand_id
1 'polypeptide(L)'
;MSFTSYSVPYPVEERYSKKVAYFSMEFATHQPLKIYSGGLGFLAGSHLRSAYELRQNLVGVGILWKYGYYDQERNQDQTLDVAWNEKQYSFLEDTGLKFQVTIHEHPVWVKAWYLNPETFKTAPLFLLSTDLPENDYVSQTITHRLYDANVATKVAQFILLGVGGAKLIDLLGFNPELYHLNEAHAVSSAFYLYKKFGNSLAEVKKRLVFTTHTPEEAGNEKHDIYLCHKMSYFCGLTVDEVKKLYGNDSDQFNHSLAALRFAKLANGVSKLHGEVSRAMWSKYENICPIVSITNAQNWRYWADKQMYKFMDVGDDYWFDDRKKYLKKRAFEIVADQTGKLFNPDVFTIVWARRFAGYKRAGLLTTDEERFQQLMTNKKYPVQIIWAGKPYPVDHPAISEFNQLVHLSKQYNNMAVLIGYELGLSKRMKQAADAWLNNPRVPREASGTSGMTAAMNGAVNFSTDDGWIPEFINHGHNGFVVPQADYARMVTHEQDQYDLDKLYDILEKEILPLYYENYSTWRQVMKNGMQDVRHQFDSNRMVNEYYELLYK
;
A
#
# COMPACT_ATOMS: atom_id res chain seq x y z
N MET A 1 -16.73 -27.51 -4.43
CA MET A 1 -15.61 -27.60 -3.47
C MET A 1 -16.21 -27.56 -2.07
N SER A 2 -15.80 -28.41 -1.14
CA SER A 2 -16.26 -28.28 0.25
C SER A 2 -15.38 -27.27 0.97
N PHE A 3 -15.98 -26.21 1.53
CA PHE A 3 -15.23 -25.21 2.29
C PHE A 3 -14.99 -25.59 3.76
N THR A 4 -15.53 -26.71 4.25
CA THR A 4 -15.36 -27.16 5.64
C THR A 4 -14.11 -28.03 5.89
N SER A 5 -13.37 -28.37 4.84
CA SER A 5 -12.07 -29.06 4.89
C SER A 5 -11.17 -28.48 3.81
N TYR A 6 -10.95 -27.17 3.90
CA TYR A 6 -10.32 -26.40 2.84
C TYR A 6 -8.80 -26.66 2.77
N SER A 7 -8.32 -26.86 1.57
CA SER A 7 -6.89 -26.81 1.21
C SER A 7 -6.72 -25.94 -0.03
N VAL A 8 -5.54 -25.34 -0.19
CA VAL A 8 -5.26 -24.52 -1.38
C VAL A 8 -5.42 -25.37 -2.65
N PRO A 9 -6.08 -24.88 -3.72
CA PRO A 9 -6.44 -25.67 -4.89
C PRO A 9 -5.30 -25.76 -5.92
N TYR A 10 -4.06 -25.84 -5.46
CA TYR A 10 -2.87 -26.06 -6.29
C TYR A 10 -1.82 -26.87 -5.52
N PRO A 11 -0.92 -27.58 -6.20
CA PRO A 11 0.19 -28.27 -5.57
C PRO A 11 1.07 -27.29 -4.79
N VAL A 12 1.31 -27.57 -3.52
CA VAL A 12 2.18 -26.78 -2.64
C VAL A 12 3.60 -27.25 -2.78
N GLU A 13 4.54 -26.32 -2.97
CA GLU A 13 5.97 -26.62 -2.93
C GLU A 13 6.39 -26.98 -1.50
N GLU A 14 7.21 -28.03 -1.32
CA GLU A 14 7.59 -28.59 -0.02
C GLU A 14 8.16 -27.53 0.93
N ARG A 15 9.04 -26.65 0.42
CA ARG A 15 9.63 -25.54 1.19
C ARG A 15 8.62 -24.52 1.71
N TYR A 16 7.40 -24.52 1.16
CA TYR A 16 6.31 -23.64 1.52
C TYR A 16 5.11 -24.40 2.11
N SER A 17 5.34 -25.60 2.65
CA SER A 17 4.28 -26.47 3.21
C SER A 17 3.60 -25.87 4.44
N LYS A 18 4.31 -25.01 5.20
CA LYS A 18 3.76 -24.36 6.39
C LYS A 18 2.53 -23.51 6.03
N LYS A 19 1.40 -23.79 6.71
CA LYS A 19 0.12 -23.13 6.47
C LYS A 19 0.09 -21.74 7.10
N VAL A 20 -0.23 -20.73 6.31
CA VAL A 20 -0.29 -19.33 6.74
C VAL A 20 -1.66 -18.74 6.41
N ALA A 21 -2.29 -18.08 7.39
CA ALA A 21 -3.45 -17.21 7.18
C ALA A 21 -2.97 -15.75 7.23
N TYR A 22 -3.10 -15.03 6.12
CA TYR A 22 -2.61 -13.66 5.93
C TYR A 22 -3.77 -12.66 5.97
N PHE A 23 -3.77 -11.77 6.96
CA PHE A 23 -4.84 -10.83 7.24
C PHE A 23 -4.48 -9.43 6.76
N SER A 24 -5.36 -8.81 5.98
CA SER A 24 -5.21 -7.41 5.58
C SER A 24 -6.56 -6.72 5.39
N MET A 25 -6.63 -5.43 5.74
CA MET A 25 -7.82 -4.59 5.48
C MET A 25 -8.09 -4.40 4.00
N GLU A 26 -7.07 -4.50 3.15
CA GLU A 26 -7.15 -4.19 1.74
C GLU A 26 -6.30 -5.16 0.89
N PHE A 27 -6.82 -5.48 -0.30
CA PHE A 27 -6.15 -6.31 -1.29
C PHE A 27 -6.37 -5.76 -2.70
N ALA A 28 -5.31 -5.24 -3.32
CA ALA A 28 -5.35 -4.81 -4.72
C ALA A 28 -4.91 -5.94 -5.66
N THR A 29 -5.76 -6.95 -5.79
CA THR A 29 -5.46 -8.11 -6.64
C THR A 29 -5.66 -7.82 -8.11
N HIS A 30 -6.75 -7.15 -8.49
CA HIS A 30 -7.02 -6.76 -9.86
C HIS A 30 -7.93 -5.53 -9.92
N GLN A 31 -7.90 -4.81 -11.07
CA GLN A 31 -8.66 -3.58 -11.28
C GLN A 31 -10.15 -3.67 -10.92
N PRO A 32 -10.91 -4.73 -11.30
CA PRO A 32 -12.33 -4.80 -11.00
C PRO A 32 -12.66 -5.01 -9.52
N LEU A 33 -11.74 -5.56 -8.69
CA LEU A 33 -12.00 -5.80 -7.27
C LEU A 33 -11.57 -4.58 -6.43
N LYS A 34 -12.52 -3.72 -6.11
CA LYS A 34 -12.32 -2.40 -5.50
C LYS A 34 -12.25 -2.44 -3.96
N ILE A 35 -11.43 -3.31 -3.40
CA ILE A 35 -11.29 -3.49 -1.95
C ILE A 35 -9.94 -2.98 -1.42
N TYR A 36 -9.44 -1.88 -1.97
CA TYR A 36 -8.17 -1.27 -1.60
C TYR A 36 -8.21 0.25 -1.73
N SER A 37 -7.35 0.93 -0.97
CA SER A 37 -7.19 2.38 -1.02
C SER A 37 -5.86 2.80 -1.64
N GLY A 38 -4.77 2.07 -1.38
CA GLY A 38 -3.44 2.49 -1.81
C GLY A 38 -2.34 1.45 -1.58
N GLY A 39 -1.20 1.93 -1.05
CA GLY A 39 0.05 1.16 -0.96
C GLY A 39 -0.04 -0.16 -0.21
N LEU A 40 -0.77 -0.20 0.92
CA LEU A 40 -0.97 -1.43 1.68
C LEU A 40 -1.68 -2.50 0.85
N GLY A 41 -2.75 -2.10 0.14
CA GLY A 41 -3.48 -3.01 -0.74
C GLY A 41 -2.64 -3.45 -1.95
N PHE A 42 -1.83 -2.56 -2.54
CA PHE A 42 -0.94 -2.90 -3.64
C PHE A 42 0.10 -3.94 -3.22
N LEU A 43 0.65 -3.80 -2.01
CA LEU A 43 1.55 -4.77 -1.43
C LEU A 43 0.87 -6.11 -1.19
N ALA A 44 -0.28 -6.11 -0.51
CA ALA A 44 -1.03 -7.33 -0.22
C ALA A 44 -1.46 -8.07 -1.49
N GLY A 45 -1.86 -7.33 -2.55
CA GLY A 45 -2.15 -7.91 -3.86
C GLY A 45 -0.92 -8.56 -4.51
N SER A 46 0.24 -7.91 -4.46
CA SER A 46 1.51 -8.47 -4.93
C SER A 46 1.95 -9.69 -4.12
N HIS A 47 1.74 -9.66 -2.80
CA HIS A 47 1.99 -10.81 -1.92
C HIS A 47 1.17 -12.03 -2.37
N LEU A 48 -0.15 -11.88 -2.52
CA LEU A 48 -1.00 -13.01 -2.95
C LEU A 48 -0.64 -13.54 -4.34
N ARG A 49 -0.22 -12.66 -5.28
CA ARG A 49 0.27 -13.09 -6.60
C ARG A 49 1.52 -13.94 -6.47
N SER A 50 2.50 -13.48 -5.72
CA SER A 50 3.76 -14.20 -5.53
C SER A 50 3.56 -15.49 -4.74
N ALA A 51 2.66 -15.51 -3.75
CA ALA A 51 2.29 -16.73 -3.04
C ALA A 51 1.69 -17.79 -3.99
N TYR A 52 0.85 -17.38 -4.95
CA TYR A 52 0.34 -18.27 -5.99
C TYR A 52 1.45 -18.74 -6.95
N GLU A 53 2.30 -17.83 -7.43
CA GLU A 53 3.40 -18.15 -8.35
C GLU A 53 4.40 -19.15 -7.74
N LEU A 54 4.70 -18.98 -6.45
CA LEU A 54 5.62 -19.84 -5.70
C LEU A 54 4.93 -21.06 -5.07
N ARG A 55 3.63 -21.26 -5.31
CA ARG A 55 2.87 -22.40 -4.75
C ARG A 55 2.94 -22.49 -3.22
N GLN A 56 2.79 -21.34 -2.54
CA GLN A 56 2.79 -21.27 -1.08
C GLN A 56 1.47 -21.75 -0.48
N ASN A 57 1.54 -22.37 0.69
CA ASN A 57 0.37 -22.82 1.44
C ASN A 57 -0.23 -21.67 2.26
N LEU A 58 -0.77 -20.69 1.55
CA LEU A 58 -1.24 -19.43 2.11
C LEU A 58 -2.67 -19.11 1.66
N VAL A 59 -3.48 -18.62 2.59
CA VAL A 59 -4.80 -18.05 2.33
C VAL A 59 -4.85 -16.60 2.80
N GLY A 60 -5.41 -15.71 1.99
CA GLY A 60 -5.71 -14.33 2.38
C GLY A 60 -7.07 -14.24 3.08
N VAL A 61 -7.16 -13.35 4.06
CA VAL A 61 -8.41 -13.00 4.77
C VAL A 61 -8.57 -11.49 4.77
N GLY A 62 -9.68 -11.00 4.24
CA GLY A 62 -10.02 -9.59 4.14
C GLY A 62 -11.50 -9.32 4.33
N ILE A 63 -11.93 -8.12 3.98
CA ILE A 63 -13.32 -7.67 4.06
C ILE A 63 -13.82 -7.33 2.65
N LEU A 64 -15.04 -7.72 2.35
CA LEU A 64 -15.74 -7.33 1.13
C LEU A 64 -16.45 -6.00 1.37
N TRP A 65 -15.84 -4.93 0.88
CA TRP A 65 -16.36 -3.58 1.06
C TRP A 65 -17.46 -3.28 0.03
N LYS A 66 -18.68 -3.03 0.48
CA LYS A 66 -19.85 -2.76 -0.38
C LYS A 66 -19.61 -1.57 -1.31
N TYR A 67 -19.06 -0.48 -0.79
CA TYR A 67 -18.72 0.73 -1.55
C TYR A 67 -17.22 0.85 -1.86
N GLY A 68 -16.41 -0.13 -1.44
CA GLY A 68 -14.96 -0.10 -1.60
C GLY A 68 -14.29 1.01 -0.77
N TYR A 69 -13.24 1.60 -1.34
CA TYR A 69 -12.80 2.95 -1.04
C TYR A 69 -13.59 3.88 -1.96
N TYR A 70 -13.66 5.18 -1.76
CA TYR A 70 -14.51 6.04 -2.57
C TYR A 70 -14.11 6.08 -4.05
N ASP A 71 -15.05 6.43 -4.92
CA ASP A 71 -14.79 6.77 -6.32
C ASP A 71 -14.52 8.27 -6.44
N GLN A 72 -13.52 8.65 -7.23
CA GLN A 72 -13.22 10.06 -7.50
C GLN A 72 -14.07 10.52 -8.68
N GLU A 73 -14.84 11.56 -8.47
CA GLU A 73 -15.59 12.25 -9.50
C GLU A 73 -15.15 13.73 -9.58
N ARG A 74 -15.62 14.48 -10.56
CA ARG A 74 -15.31 15.89 -10.71
C ARG A 74 -16.55 16.75 -10.50
N ASN A 75 -16.40 17.80 -9.70
CA ASN A 75 -17.35 18.90 -9.66
C ASN A 75 -17.35 19.69 -10.99
N GLN A 76 -18.31 20.59 -11.16
CA GLN A 76 -18.39 21.45 -12.36
C GLN A 76 -17.12 22.28 -12.59
N ASP A 77 -16.47 22.72 -11.54
CA ASP A 77 -15.21 23.46 -11.59
C ASP A 77 -13.96 22.56 -11.73
N GLN A 78 -14.16 21.25 -11.93
CA GLN A 78 -13.15 20.20 -12.06
C GLN A 78 -12.44 19.81 -10.75
N THR A 79 -12.81 20.36 -9.62
CA THR A 79 -12.32 19.92 -8.30
C THR A 79 -12.81 18.52 -7.96
N LEU A 80 -12.20 17.92 -6.94
CA LEU A 80 -12.54 16.57 -6.50
C LEU A 80 -13.92 16.50 -5.86
N ASP A 81 -14.72 15.53 -6.31
CA ASP A 81 -15.90 15.05 -5.61
C ASP A 81 -15.70 13.61 -5.11
N VAL A 82 -16.33 13.28 -3.98
CA VAL A 82 -16.24 11.98 -3.29
C VAL A 82 -17.53 11.23 -3.46
N ALA A 83 -17.55 10.23 -4.35
CA ALA A 83 -18.70 9.38 -4.60
C ALA A 83 -18.57 8.00 -3.95
N TRP A 84 -19.70 7.43 -3.52
CA TRP A 84 -19.78 6.10 -2.93
C TRP A 84 -20.74 5.24 -3.75
N ASN A 85 -20.18 4.54 -4.73
CA ASN A 85 -20.95 3.67 -5.62
C ASN A 85 -20.88 2.21 -5.15
N GLU A 86 -22.01 1.52 -5.08
CA GLU A 86 -22.07 0.11 -4.71
C GLU A 86 -21.31 -0.77 -5.69
N LYS A 87 -20.56 -1.73 -5.18
CA LYS A 87 -19.76 -2.66 -5.96
C LYS A 87 -20.40 -4.04 -5.96
N GLN A 88 -20.49 -4.63 -7.14
CA GLN A 88 -21.00 -6.00 -7.32
C GLN A 88 -19.96 -6.82 -8.08
N TYR A 89 -19.75 -8.07 -7.65
CA TYR A 89 -18.70 -8.93 -8.16
C TYR A 89 -19.25 -10.32 -8.50
N SER A 90 -19.49 -10.59 -9.78
CA SER A 90 -19.97 -11.89 -10.27
C SER A 90 -18.93 -13.01 -10.26
N PHE A 91 -17.66 -12.65 -10.07
CA PHE A 91 -16.53 -13.60 -10.03
C PHE A 91 -16.16 -14.05 -8.61
N LEU A 92 -16.86 -13.58 -7.59
CA LEU A 92 -16.74 -14.11 -6.23
C LEU A 92 -17.70 -15.27 -6.02
N GLU A 93 -17.17 -16.35 -5.47
CA GLU A 93 -17.94 -17.55 -5.17
C GLU A 93 -18.55 -17.45 -3.77
N ASP A 94 -19.81 -17.83 -3.64
CA ASP A 94 -20.48 -18.00 -2.34
C ASP A 94 -19.94 -19.27 -1.66
N THR A 95 -19.31 -19.12 -0.49
CA THR A 95 -18.81 -20.28 0.25
C THR A 95 -19.92 -21.08 0.94
N GLY A 96 -21.12 -20.51 1.10
CA GLY A 96 -22.18 -21.03 1.96
C GLY A 96 -21.89 -20.91 3.45
N LEU A 97 -20.69 -20.43 3.84
CA LEU A 97 -20.32 -20.25 5.24
C LEU A 97 -20.91 -18.96 5.79
N LYS A 98 -21.76 -19.12 6.80
CA LYS A 98 -22.38 -18.02 7.55
C LYS A 98 -22.25 -18.31 9.04
N PHE A 99 -21.81 -17.30 9.79
CA PHE A 99 -21.55 -17.42 11.23
C PHE A 99 -21.73 -16.08 11.93
N GLN A 100 -21.65 -16.07 13.26
CA GLN A 100 -21.80 -14.86 14.04
C GLN A 100 -20.50 -14.43 14.70
N VAL A 101 -20.29 -13.10 14.76
CA VAL A 101 -19.26 -12.44 15.56
C VAL A 101 -19.94 -11.50 16.53
N THR A 102 -19.52 -11.51 17.81
CA THR A 102 -20.05 -10.57 18.78
C THR A 102 -19.37 -9.21 18.58
N ILE A 103 -20.17 -8.19 18.29
CA ILE A 103 -19.73 -6.79 18.14
C ILE A 103 -20.70 -5.93 18.96
N HIS A 104 -20.18 -5.08 19.84
CA HIS A 104 -20.95 -4.26 20.75
C HIS A 104 -22.00 -5.08 21.54
N GLU A 105 -21.54 -6.23 22.08
CA GLU A 105 -22.33 -7.18 22.88
C GLU A 105 -23.48 -7.87 22.10
N HIS A 106 -23.64 -7.61 20.79
CA HIS A 106 -24.66 -8.20 19.94
C HIS A 106 -24.06 -9.18 18.93
N PRO A 107 -24.80 -10.28 18.58
CA PRO A 107 -24.40 -11.18 17.52
C PRO A 107 -24.61 -10.52 16.16
N VAL A 108 -23.54 -10.38 15.37
CA VAL A 108 -23.55 -9.89 13.99
C VAL A 108 -23.31 -11.06 13.05
N TRP A 109 -24.22 -11.28 12.11
CA TRP A 109 -24.08 -12.29 11.09
C TRP A 109 -23.02 -11.89 10.06
N VAL A 110 -22.15 -12.83 9.74
CA VAL A 110 -21.05 -12.69 8.80
C VAL A 110 -21.13 -13.78 7.75
N LYS A 111 -20.98 -13.42 6.48
CA LYS A 111 -20.86 -14.34 5.35
C LYS A 111 -19.47 -14.24 4.76
N ALA A 112 -18.93 -15.39 4.34
CA ALA A 112 -17.65 -15.45 3.64
C ALA A 112 -17.85 -15.62 2.13
N TRP A 113 -17.12 -14.82 1.36
CA TRP A 113 -17.00 -14.91 -0.08
C TRP A 113 -15.60 -15.39 -0.46
N TYR A 114 -15.47 -16.05 -1.58
CA TYR A 114 -14.23 -16.66 -2.01
C TYR A 114 -13.80 -16.14 -3.38
N LEU A 115 -12.55 -15.69 -3.48
CA LEU A 115 -11.88 -15.41 -4.73
C LEU A 115 -10.98 -16.60 -5.09
N ASN A 116 -11.38 -17.32 -6.13
CA ASN A 116 -10.64 -18.47 -6.63
C ASN A 116 -9.28 -18.04 -7.20
N PRO A 117 -8.18 -18.75 -6.90
CA PRO A 117 -6.85 -18.46 -7.42
C PRO A 117 -6.77 -18.31 -8.94
N GLU A 118 -7.55 -19.10 -9.68
CA GLU A 118 -7.52 -19.09 -11.14
C GLU A 118 -8.09 -17.81 -11.75
N THR A 119 -8.95 -17.07 -11.01
CA THR A 119 -9.57 -15.84 -11.51
C THR A 119 -8.54 -14.75 -11.81
N PHE A 120 -7.62 -14.48 -10.88
CA PHE A 120 -6.61 -13.42 -11.03
C PHE A 120 -5.17 -13.91 -10.83
N LYS A 121 -4.94 -15.22 -10.75
CA LYS A 121 -3.62 -15.82 -10.48
C LYS A 121 -3.02 -15.29 -9.17
N THR A 122 -3.80 -15.41 -8.11
CA THR A 122 -3.44 -15.04 -6.73
C THR A 122 -3.63 -16.23 -5.80
N ALA A 123 -3.00 -16.22 -4.63
CA ALA A 123 -3.38 -17.16 -3.58
C ALA A 123 -4.88 -17.00 -3.24
N PRO A 124 -5.53 -18.04 -2.68
CA PRO A 124 -6.94 -17.98 -2.30
C PRO A 124 -7.21 -16.79 -1.38
N LEU A 125 -8.30 -16.06 -1.62
CA LEU A 125 -8.69 -14.93 -0.80
C LEU A 125 -10.13 -15.11 -0.33
N PHE A 126 -10.33 -15.06 0.99
CA PHE A 126 -11.64 -15.07 1.62
C PHE A 126 -11.98 -13.65 2.10
N LEU A 127 -13.20 -13.21 1.79
CA LEU A 127 -13.69 -11.87 2.08
C LEU A 127 -14.95 -11.94 2.94
N LEU A 128 -14.92 -11.24 4.07
CA LEU A 128 -16.01 -11.20 5.03
C LEU A 128 -16.97 -10.05 4.72
N SER A 129 -18.27 -10.29 4.84
CA SER A 129 -19.31 -9.28 4.70
C SER A 129 -20.35 -9.41 5.82
N THR A 130 -20.76 -8.27 6.37
CA THR A 130 -21.91 -8.14 7.27
C THR A 130 -23.14 -7.56 6.58
N ASP A 131 -23.05 -7.22 5.29
CA ASP A 131 -24.17 -6.71 4.49
C ASP A 131 -25.15 -7.83 4.16
N LEU A 132 -25.92 -8.25 5.18
CA LEU A 132 -26.84 -9.36 5.16
C LEU A 132 -28.20 -8.93 5.71
N PRO A 133 -29.32 -9.47 5.17
CA PRO A 133 -30.66 -9.12 5.63
C PRO A 133 -30.97 -9.57 7.07
N GLU A 134 -30.20 -10.51 7.61
CA GLU A 134 -30.33 -10.95 9.01
C GLU A 134 -29.77 -9.94 10.02
N ASN A 135 -28.98 -9.00 9.56
CA ASN A 135 -28.42 -7.94 10.39
C ASN A 135 -29.29 -6.68 10.39
N ASP A 136 -29.30 -5.97 11.51
CA ASP A 136 -29.80 -4.58 11.54
C ASP A 136 -28.94 -3.67 10.66
N TYR A 137 -29.46 -2.48 10.37
CA TYR A 137 -28.79 -1.52 9.48
C TYR A 137 -27.38 -1.14 9.97
N VAL A 138 -27.20 -0.93 11.27
CA VAL A 138 -25.89 -0.55 11.84
C VAL A 138 -24.87 -1.66 11.63
N SER A 139 -25.24 -2.90 11.91
CA SER A 139 -24.39 -4.08 11.69
C SER A 139 -24.05 -4.28 10.20
N GLN A 140 -24.99 -4.01 9.29
CA GLN A 140 -24.72 -4.06 7.85
C GLN A 140 -23.64 -3.03 7.45
N THR A 141 -23.66 -1.81 8.03
CA THR A 141 -22.73 -0.73 7.67
C THR A 141 -21.28 -1.02 8.02
N ILE A 142 -20.96 -1.99 8.87
CA ILE A 142 -19.59 -2.37 9.23
C ILE A 142 -18.72 -2.64 7.99
N THR A 143 -19.29 -3.30 6.97
CA THR A 143 -18.57 -3.64 5.73
C THR A 143 -18.91 -2.72 4.55
N HIS A 144 -19.46 -1.53 4.81
CA HIS A 144 -19.82 -0.60 3.74
C HIS A 144 -18.59 0.10 3.16
N ARG A 145 -17.75 0.73 3.99
CA ARG A 145 -16.66 1.62 3.54
C ARG A 145 -15.32 1.23 4.15
N LEU A 146 -14.33 1.02 3.31
CA LEU A 146 -12.95 0.83 3.76
C LEU A 146 -12.45 2.08 4.50
N TYR A 147 -11.91 1.90 5.70
CA TYR A 147 -11.43 2.98 6.60
C TYR A 147 -12.52 4.00 6.95
N ASP A 148 -13.61 3.52 7.55
CA ASP A 148 -14.68 4.41 8.01
C ASP A 148 -14.16 5.48 8.98
N ALA A 149 -14.69 6.69 8.87
CA ALA A 149 -14.30 7.81 9.73
C ALA A 149 -14.86 7.69 11.17
N ASN A 150 -15.96 6.94 11.35
CA ASN A 150 -16.55 6.70 12.66
C ASN A 150 -15.69 5.71 13.46
N VAL A 151 -15.26 6.11 14.65
CA VAL A 151 -14.36 5.33 15.49
C VAL A 151 -14.95 3.98 15.89
N ALA A 152 -16.25 3.93 16.28
CA ALA A 152 -16.90 2.67 16.67
C ALA A 152 -17.01 1.72 15.47
N THR A 153 -17.36 2.23 14.28
CA THR A 153 -17.37 1.44 13.05
C THR A 153 -15.97 0.91 12.72
N LYS A 154 -14.93 1.74 12.86
CA LYS A 154 -13.54 1.30 12.65
C LYS A 154 -13.14 0.18 13.60
N VAL A 155 -13.46 0.29 14.90
CA VAL A 155 -13.21 -0.79 15.87
C VAL A 155 -13.99 -2.06 15.50
N ALA A 156 -15.25 -1.94 15.05
CA ALA A 156 -16.04 -3.07 14.56
C ALA A 156 -15.40 -3.75 13.33
N GLN A 157 -14.85 -2.97 12.41
CA GLN A 157 -14.08 -3.49 11.24
C GLN A 157 -12.85 -4.28 11.69
N PHE A 158 -12.14 -3.82 12.70
CA PHE A 158 -10.96 -4.53 13.25
C PHE A 158 -11.38 -5.83 13.97
N ILE A 159 -12.51 -5.83 14.67
CA ILE A 159 -13.08 -7.06 15.26
C ILE A 159 -13.45 -8.05 14.16
N LEU A 160 -14.15 -7.58 13.14
CA LEU A 160 -14.56 -8.43 12.03
C LEU A 160 -13.37 -9.06 11.32
N LEU A 161 -12.33 -8.26 11.00
CA LEU A 161 -11.14 -8.78 10.33
C LEU A 161 -10.39 -9.77 11.23
N GLY A 162 -10.13 -9.44 12.48
CA GLY A 162 -9.34 -10.27 13.39
C GLY A 162 -10.14 -11.46 13.94
N VAL A 163 -11.17 -11.22 14.73
CA VAL A 163 -12.00 -12.28 15.35
C VAL A 163 -12.79 -13.02 14.28
N GLY A 164 -13.46 -12.29 13.39
CA GLY A 164 -14.26 -12.88 12.32
C GLY A 164 -13.41 -13.72 11.36
N GLY A 165 -12.25 -13.17 10.98
CA GLY A 165 -11.29 -13.88 10.13
C GLY A 165 -10.73 -15.15 10.78
N ALA A 166 -10.36 -15.10 12.07
CA ALA A 166 -9.90 -16.30 12.79
C ALA A 166 -10.99 -17.36 12.93
N LYS A 167 -12.25 -16.96 13.20
CA LYS A 167 -13.40 -17.88 13.19
C LYS A 167 -13.62 -18.51 11.81
N LEU A 168 -13.52 -17.72 10.74
CA LEU A 168 -13.64 -18.26 9.38
C LEU A 168 -12.56 -19.31 9.11
N ILE A 169 -11.31 -19.06 9.49
CA ILE A 169 -10.20 -20.01 9.32
C ILE A 169 -10.47 -21.33 10.05
N ASP A 170 -11.11 -21.28 11.23
CA ASP A 170 -11.53 -22.48 11.95
C ASP A 170 -12.65 -23.23 11.22
N LEU A 171 -13.67 -22.53 10.72
CA LEU A 171 -14.78 -23.12 9.94
C LEU A 171 -14.30 -23.74 8.63
N LEU A 172 -13.27 -23.17 8.01
CA LEU A 172 -12.62 -23.74 6.83
C LEU A 172 -11.85 -25.03 7.14
N GLY A 173 -11.55 -25.32 8.40
CA GLY A 173 -10.69 -26.44 8.77
C GLY A 173 -9.24 -26.30 8.23
N PHE A 174 -8.83 -25.08 7.89
CA PHE A 174 -7.52 -24.84 7.29
C PHE A 174 -6.37 -25.08 8.27
N ASN A 175 -6.61 -24.83 9.56
CA ASN A 175 -5.65 -25.06 10.66
C ASN A 175 -4.25 -24.48 10.37
N PRO A 176 -4.09 -23.16 10.26
CA PRO A 176 -2.79 -22.56 9.98
C PRO A 176 -1.83 -22.71 11.16
N GLU A 177 -0.56 -22.88 10.85
CA GLU A 177 0.52 -22.80 11.83
C GLU A 177 0.78 -21.34 12.22
N LEU A 178 0.53 -20.41 11.30
CA LEU A 178 0.78 -18.99 11.51
C LEU A 178 -0.37 -18.11 11.02
N TYR A 179 -0.64 -17.09 11.80
CA TYR A 179 -1.51 -15.96 11.50
C TYR A 179 -0.62 -14.74 11.26
N HIS A 180 -0.55 -14.26 10.02
CA HIS A 180 0.25 -13.11 9.65
C HIS A 180 -0.62 -11.85 9.60
N LEU A 181 -0.35 -10.91 10.49
CA LEU A 181 -1.03 -9.61 10.53
C LEU A 181 -0.29 -8.59 9.66
N ASN A 182 -0.88 -8.20 8.54
CA ASN A 182 -0.40 -7.11 7.69
C ASN A 182 -0.98 -5.79 8.22
N GLU A 183 -0.22 -5.07 9.02
CA GLU A 183 -0.64 -4.05 9.97
C GLU A 183 -1.47 -4.58 11.15
N ALA A 184 -1.69 -3.71 12.13
CA ALA A 184 -2.31 -4.07 13.40
C ALA A 184 -3.85 -4.21 13.36
N HIS A 185 -4.47 -4.03 12.18
CA HIS A 185 -5.93 -4.03 12.05
C HIS A 185 -6.62 -5.32 12.51
N ALA A 186 -5.92 -6.45 12.40
CA ALA A 186 -6.47 -7.76 12.79
C ALA A 186 -5.98 -8.27 14.15
N VAL A 187 -5.36 -7.41 15.00
CA VAL A 187 -4.78 -7.85 16.28
C VAL A 187 -5.82 -8.37 17.27
N SER A 188 -7.10 -8.06 17.08
CA SER A 188 -8.21 -8.68 17.83
C SER A 188 -8.24 -10.21 17.73
N SER A 189 -7.68 -10.79 16.66
CA SER A 189 -7.48 -12.24 16.51
C SER A 189 -6.66 -12.84 17.65
N ALA A 190 -5.71 -12.09 18.23
CA ALA A 190 -4.90 -12.55 19.35
C ALA A 190 -5.74 -12.92 20.58
N PHE A 191 -6.81 -12.15 20.86
CA PHE A 191 -7.71 -12.43 21.98
C PHE A 191 -8.60 -13.64 21.70
N TYR A 192 -9.04 -13.82 20.45
CA TYR A 192 -9.75 -15.02 20.03
C TYR A 192 -8.87 -16.27 20.18
N LEU A 193 -7.64 -16.22 19.68
CA LEU A 193 -6.67 -17.31 19.80
C LEU A 193 -6.31 -17.59 21.26
N TYR A 194 -6.19 -16.54 22.08
CA TYR A 194 -5.94 -16.69 23.51
C TYR A 194 -7.04 -17.53 24.19
N LYS A 195 -8.31 -17.22 23.94
CA LYS A 195 -9.43 -18.02 24.44
C LYS A 195 -9.43 -19.45 23.85
N LYS A 196 -9.20 -19.57 22.55
CA LYS A 196 -9.15 -20.86 21.84
C LYS A 196 -8.09 -21.79 22.40
N PHE A 197 -6.94 -21.27 22.78
CA PHE A 197 -5.81 -22.05 23.32
C PHE A 197 -5.75 -22.06 24.86
N GLY A 198 -6.91 -22.04 25.53
CA GLY A 198 -7.02 -22.21 26.96
C GLY A 198 -6.37 -21.07 27.78
N ASN A 199 -6.50 -19.84 27.32
CA ASN A 199 -5.93 -18.64 27.92
C ASN A 199 -4.38 -18.66 28.00
N SER A 200 -3.72 -19.25 27.00
CA SER A 200 -2.26 -19.33 26.92
C SER A 200 -1.68 -18.27 25.98
N LEU A 201 -1.04 -17.23 26.52
CA LEU A 201 -0.30 -16.25 25.75
C LEU A 201 0.87 -16.89 24.98
N ALA A 202 1.52 -17.90 25.56
CA ALA A 202 2.62 -18.61 24.90
C ALA A 202 2.17 -19.30 23.61
N GLU A 203 0.96 -19.87 23.60
CA GLU A 203 0.40 -20.51 22.40
C GLU A 203 0.00 -19.47 21.33
N VAL A 204 -0.46 -18.29 21.73
CA VAL A 204 -0.70 -17.17 20.80
C VAL A 204 0.61 -16.71 20.18
N LYS A 205 1.62 -16.44 21.00
CA LYS A 205 2.95 -15.99 20.54
C LYS A 205 3.59 -16.94 19.51
N LYS A 206 3.43 -18.24 19.67
CA LYS A 206 3.94 -19.22 18.69
C LYS A 206 3.33 -19.08 17.29
N ARG A 207 2.12 -18.51 17.20
CA ARG A 207 1.30 -18.51 15.98
C ARG A 207 1.11 -17.17 15.33
N LEU A 208 1.48 -16.08 15.99
CA LEU A 208 1.31 -14.73 15.45
C LEU A 208 2.62 -14.17 14.92
N VAL A 209 2.57 -13.57 13.72
CA VAL A 209 3.64 -12.74 13.16
C VAL A 209 3.04 -11.42 12.65
N PHE A 210 3.84 -10.36 12.67
CA PHE A 210 3.36 -9.02 12.42
C PHE A 210 4.26 -8.24 11.46
N THR A 211 3.67 -7.63 10.43
CA THR A 211 4.35 -6.67 9.57
C THR A 211 3.83 -5.26 9.87
N THR A 212 4.70 -4.37 10.33
CA THR A 212 4.38 -2.95 10.53
C THR A 212 4.78 -2.11 9.33
N HIS A 213 3.92 -1.16 8.96
CA HIS A 213 4.14 -0.19 7.88
C HIS A 213 4.17 1.25 8.38
N THR A 214 4.14 1.45 9.69
CA THR A 214 4.00 2.78 10.31
C THR A 214 5.33 3.23 10.92
N PRO A 215 6.01 4.24 10.33
CA PRO A 215 7.34 4.68 10.76
C PRO A 215 7.33 5.69 11.90
N GLU A 216 6.15 6.15 12.33
CA GLU A 216 5.98 7.14 13.40
C GLU A 216 5.06 6.63 14.50
N GLU A 217 5.40 6.92 15.77
CA GLU A 217 4.56 6.51 16.90
C GLU A 217 3.15 7.10 16.83
N ALA A 218 3.03 8.36 16.41
CA ALA A 218 1.75 9.05 16.27
C ALA A 218 0.83 8.46 15.18
N GLY A 219 1.40 7.78 14.18
CA GLY A 219 0.66 7.10 13.12
C GLY A 219 0.08 5.75 13.53
N ASN A 220 0.47 5.20 14.67
CA ASN A 220 -0.05 3.93 15.16
C ASN A 220 -1.43 4.12 15.79
N GLU A 221 -2.40 3.30 15.33
CA GLU A 221 -3.79 3.37 15.80
C GLU A 221 -3.89 3.11 17.31
N LYS A 222 -4.57 4.04 17.99
CA LYS A 222 -4.88 3.95 19.41
C LYS A 222 -6.36 4.23 19.62
N HIS A 223 -7.01 3.40 20.42
CA HIS A 223 -8.41 3.61 20.78
C HIS A 223 -8.58 3.53 22.31
N ASP A 224 -9.60 4.21 22.81
CA ASP A 224 -10.01 4.07 24.20
C ASP A 224 -10.28 2.60 24.54
N ILE A 225 -9.64 2.08 25.60
CA ILE A 225 -9.72 0.66 25.97
C ILE A 225 -11.14 0.25 26.41
N TYR A 226 -11.89 1.17 27.02
CA TYR A 226 -13.27 0.91 27.45
C TYR A 226 -14.21 0.88 26.25
N LEU A 227 -13.97 1.73 25.24
CA LEU A 227 -14.67 1.62 23.97
C LEU A 227 -14.39 0.26 23.30
N CYS A 228 -13.13 -0.15 23.21
CA CYS A 228 -12.77 -1.47 22.67
C CYS A 228 -13.45 -2.59 23.44
N HIS A 229 -13.47 -2.52 24.79
CA HIS A 229 -14.15 -3.50 25.64
C HIS A 229 -15.66 -3.53 25.36
N LYS A 230 -16.31 -2.38 25.35
CA LYS A 230 -17.74 -2.26 25.03
C LYS A 230 -18.06 -2.79 23.63
N MET A 231 -17.17 -2.61 22.69
CA MET A 231 -17.30 -3.14 21.33
C MET A 231 -17.06 -4.67 21.23
N SER A 232 -16.74 -5.35 22.34
CA SER A 232 -16.42 -6.79 22.40
C SER A 232 -15.08 -7.19 21.76
N TYR A 233 -14.17 -6.25 21.61
CA TYR A 233 -12.86 -6.43 20.95
C TYR A 233 -12.00 -7.52 21.62
N PHE A 234 -12.13 -7.70 22.93
CA PHE A 234 -11.28 -8.56 23.75
C PHE A 234 -11.86 -9.94 24.03
N CYS A 235 -12.88 -10.38 23.28
CA CYS A 235 -13.48 -11.71 23.39
C CYS A 235 -13.91 -12.09 24.82
N GLY A 236 -14.52 -11.13 25.56
CA GLY A 236 -15.07 -11.34 26.91
C GLY A 236 -14.02 -11.23 28.04
N LEU A 237 -12.79 -10.79 27.77
CA LEU A 237 -11.85 -10.41 28.82
C LEU A 237 -12.24 -9.05 29.40
N THR A 238 -12.11 -8.90 30.71
CA THR A 238 -12.28 -7.60 31.40
C THR A 238 -11.13 -6.65 31.03
N VAL A 239 -11.33 -5.34 31.23
CA VAL A 239 -10.29 -4.33 30.99
C VAL A 239 -9.02 -4.62 31.83
N ASP A 240 -9.18 -5.04 33.08
CA ASP A 240 -8.06 -5.36 33.98
C ASP A 240 -7.27 -6.59 33.48
N GLU A 241 -7.99 -7.62 33.02
CA GLU A 241 -7.33 -8.81 32.41
C GLU A 241 -6.55 -8.41 31.14
N VAL A 242 -7.14 -7.52 30.31
CA VAL A 242 -6.48 -7.01 29.10
C VAL A 242 -5.26 -6.19 29.45
N LYS A 243 -5.35 -5.24 30.38
CA LYS A 243 -4.20 -4.44 30.85
C LYS A 243 -3.07 -5.34 31.34
N LYS A 244 -3.38 -6.35 32.14
CA LYS A 244 -2.41 -7.32 32.62
C LYS A 244 -1.79 -8.17 31.50
N LEU A 245 -2.62 -8.67 30.57
CA LEU A 245 -2.18 -9.48 29.44
C LEU A 245 -1.34 -8.67 28.43
N TYR A 246 -1.80 -7.46 28.15
CA TYR A 246 -1.15 -6.51 27.26
C TYR A 246 0.07 -5.83 27.91
N GLY A 247 0.13 -5.82 29.27
CA GLY A 247 1.26 -5.27 30.03
C GLY A 247 1.37 -3.74 29.95
N ASN A 248 0.23 -3.04 29.88
CA ASN A 248 0.21 -1.58 29.84
C ASN A 248 -1.06 -1.07 30.54
N ASP A 249 -0.89 -0.20 31.54
CA ASP A 249 -1.98 0.35 32.35
C ASP A 249 -2.67 1.55 31.70
N SER A 250 -2.27 1.96 30.51
CA SER A 250 -2.89 3.05 29.76
C SER A 250 -4.33 2.74 29.41
N ASP A 251 -5.19 3.77 29.48
CA ASP A 251 -6.56 3.70 28.97
C ASP A 251 -6.63 3.80 27.43
N GLN A 252 -5.49 4.03 26.78
CA GLN A 252 -5.35 3.97 25.33
C GLN A 252 -4.77 2.61 24.90
N PHE A 253 -5.59 1.80 24.23
CA PHE A 253 -5.15 0.55 23.64
C PHE A 253 -4.43 0.82 22.32
N ASN A 254 -3.11 0.61 22.29
CA ASN A 254 -2.29 0.75 21.10
C ASN A 254 -2.22 -0.60 20.36
N HIS A 255 -2.83 -0.66 19.19
CA HIS A 255 -2.95 -1.90 18.41
C HIS A 255 -1.59 -2.45 17.95
N SER A 256 -0.66 -1.59 17.53
CA SER A 256 0.67 -2.02 17.09
C SER A 256 1.53 -2.54 18.24
N LEU A 257 1.46 -1.89 19.42
CA LEU A 257 2.14 -2.40 20.61
C LEU A 257 1.58 -3.76 21.03
N ALA A 258 0.26 -3.94 20.96
CA ALA A 258 -0.37 -5.23 21.23
C ALA A 258 0.09 -6.30 20.22
N ALA A 259 0.15 -5.98 18.94
CA ALA A 259 0.65 -6.89 17.91
C ALA A 259 2.11 -7.31 18.20
N LEU A 260 2.99 -6.36 18.57
CA LEU A 260 4.38 -6.65 18.94
C LEU A 260 4.51 -7.53 20.19
N ARG A 261 3.60 -7.39 21.15
CA ARG A 261 3.62 -8.20 22.39
C ARG A 261 3.04 -9.60 22.20
N PHE A 262 2.09 -9.75 21.27
CA PHE A 262 1.43 -11.03 21.00
C PHE A 262 2.07 -11.83 19.88
N ALA A 263 2.91 -11.22 19.05
CA ALA A 263 3.62 -11.93 17.99
C ALA A 263 4.90 -12.60 18.49
N LYS A 264 5.35 -13.65 17.79
CA LYS A 264 6.67 -14.25 17.99
C LYS A 264 7.77 -13.43 17.33
N LEU A 265 7.44 -12.80 16.21
CA LEU A 265 8.38 -12.03 15.38
C LEU A 265 7.61 -10.98 14.59
N ALA A 266 8.23 -9.82 14.39
CA ALA A 266 7.71 -8.78 13.52
C ALA A 266 8.75 -8.35 12.49
N ASN A 267 8.31 -7.66 11.42
CA ASN A 267 9.21 -7.02 10.50
C ASN A 267 8.82 -5.58 10.17
N GLY A 268 9.84 -4.74 9.99
CA GLY A 268 9.74 -3.49 9.25
C GLY A 268 9.90 -3.75 7.76
N VAL A 269 9.49 -2.79 6.93
CA VAL A 269 9.28 -2.97 5.49
C VAL A 269 10.33 -2.32 4.59
N SER A 270 11.42 -1.88 5.19
CA SER A 270 12.71 -1.52 4.58
C SER A 270 13.79 -1.66 5.64
N LYS A 271 15.06 -1.63 5.24
CA LYS A 271 16.17 -1.67 6.21
C LYS A 271 16.09 -0.48 7.16
N LEU A 272 15.93 0.72 6.60
CA LEU A 272 15.76 1.96 7.38
C LEU A 272 14.54 1.87 8.31
N HIS A 273 13.38 1.42 7.81
CA HIS A 273 12.19 1.29 8.65
C HIS A 273 12.37 0.25 9.76
N GLY A 274 13.11 -0.81 9.53
CA GLY A 274 13.44 -1.78 10.57
C GLY A 274 14.27 -1.14 11.71
N GLU A 275 15.23 -0.27 11.37
CA GLU A 275 16.01 0.50 12.35
C GLU A 275 15.13 1.49 13.11
N VAL A 276 14.34 2.28 12.39
CA VAL A 276 13.38 3.22 12.98
C VAL A 276 12.40 2.51 13.91
N SER A 277 11.86 1.37 13.48
CA SER A 277 10.91 0.59 14.30
C SER A 277 11.58 0.05 15.58
N ARG A 278 12.77 -0.52 15.50
CA ARG A 278 13.50 -0.98 16.69
C ARG A 278 13.77 0.18 17.67
N ALA A 279 14.18 1.34 17.17
CA ALA A 279 14.40 2.52 17.99
C ALA A 279 13.09 3.03 18.63
N MET A 280 12.02 3.16 17.85
CA MET A 280 10.70 3.65 18.29
C MET A 280 10.10 2.78 19.40
N TRP A 281 10.23 1.46 19.28
CA TRP A 281 9.64 0.51 20.21
C TRP A 281 10.58 0.08 21.34
N SER A 282 11.86 0.52 21.36
CA SER A 282 12.88 0.12 22.35
C SER A 282 12.51 0.46 23.80
N LYS A 283 11.66 1.45 24.01
CA LYS A 283 11.17 1.86 25.34
C LYS A 283 10.13 0.91 25.95
N TYR A 284 9.60 -0.05 25.15
CA TYR A 284 8.59 -0.99 25.60
C TYR A 284 9.21 -2.37 25.84
N GLU A 285 8.91 -2.94 27.01
CA GLU A 285 9.35 -4.29 27.36
C GLU A 285 8.44 -5.38 26.77
N ASN A 286 8.96 -6.62 26.70
CA ASN A 286 8.22 -7.81 26.30
C ASN A 286 7.64 -7.79 24.88
N ILE A 287 8.18 -6.96 23.99
CA ILE A 287 7.87 -6.99 22.55
C ILE A 287 8.68 -8.10 21.85
N CYS A 288 8.16 -8.60 20.73
CA CYS A 288 8.90 -9.53 19.89
C CYS A 288 10.09 -8.85 19.17
N PRO A 289 11.09 -9.61 18.73
CA PRO A 289 12.14 -9.07 17.87
C PRO A 289 11.55 -8.50 16.56
N ILE A 290 12.18 -7.43 16.03
CA ILE A 290 11.80 -6.79 14.78
C ILE A 290 12.94 -6.95 13.78
N VAL A 291 12.71 -7.73 12.72
CA VAL A 291 13.64 -7.87 11.59
C VAL A 291 13.28 -6.90 10.47
N SER A 292 14.11 -6.80 9.45
CA SER A 292 13.80 -6.02 8.24
C SER A 292 13.57 -6.97 7.07
N ILE A 293 12.42 -6.86 6.41
CA ILE A 293 12.14 -7.52 5.13
C ILE A 293 11.61 -6.43 4.20
N THR A 294 12.45 -5.99 3.29
CA THR A 294 12.11 -4.88 2.39
C THR A 294 10.95 -5.24 1.49
N ASN A 295 9.94 -4.38 1.47
CA ASN A 295 8.78 -4.52 0.59
C ASN A 295 9.20 -4.68 -0.87
N ALA A 296 8.35 -5.34 -1.63
CA ALA A 296 8.53 -5.53 -3.05
C ALA A 296 7.17 -5.63 -3.76
N GLN A 297 7.18 -5.57 -5.08
CA GLN A 297 5.97 -5.64 -5.89
C GLN A 297 6.11 -6.76 -6.93
N ASN A 298 5.00 -7.36 -7.34
CA ASN A 298 5.03 -8.47 -8.28
C ASN A 298 5.47 -8.02 -9.68
N TRP A 299 6.67 -8.42 -10.07
CA TRP A 299 7.26 -8.03 -11.34
C TRP A 299 6.41 -8.46 -12.54
N ARG A 300 5.84 -9.68 -12.52
CA ARG A 300 5.01 -10.20 -13.62
C ARG A 300 3.74 -9.38 -13.86
N TYR A 301 3.18 -8.80 -12.81
CA TYR A 301 1.99 -7.96 -12.91
C TYR A 301 2.33 -6.52 -13.32
N TRP A 302 3.39 -5.94 -12.73
CA TRP A 302 3.66 -4.51 -12.88
C TRP A 302 4.53 -4.17 -14.09
N ALA A 303 5.52 -4.98 -14.42
CA ALA A 303 6.51 -4.68 -15.46
C ALA A 303 5.93 -4.77 -16.88
N ASP A 304 6.40 -3.90 -17.76
CA ASP A 304 6.20 -4.06 -19.20
C ASP A 304 7.21 -5.07 -19.76
N LYS A 305 6.74 -6.26 -20.07
CA LYS A 305 7.57 -7.37 -20.51
C LYS A 305 8.28 -7.11 -21.85
N GLN A 306 7.70 -6.26 -22.72
CA GLN A 306 8.33 -5.95 -24.00
C GLN A 306 9.52 -5.00 -23.81
N MET A 307 9.45 -4.02 -22.89
CA MET A 307 10.61 -3.21 -22.55
C MET A 307 11.77 -4.09 -22.07
N TYR A 308 11.51 -5.04 -21.15
CA TYR A 308 12.55 -5.98 -20.70
C TYR A 308 13.10 -6.84 -21.84
N LYS A 309 12.25 -7.34 -22.74
CA LYS A 309 12.71 -8.11 -23.91
C LYS A 309 13.68 -7.30 -24.77
N PHE A 310 13.36 -6.06 -25.08
CA PHE A 310 14.22 -5.20 -25.89
C PHE A 310 15.51 -4.83 -25.15
N MET A 311 15.41 -4.55 -23.83
CA MET A 311 16.58 -4.32 -22.98
C MET A 311 17.53 -5.53 -22.96
N ASP A 312 16.98 -6.74 -22.75
CA ASP A 312 17.76 -7.98 -22.61
C ASP A 312 18.50 -8.36 -23.92
N VAL A 313 17.96 -7.98 -25.10
CA VAL A 313 18.61 -8.20 -26.41
C VAL A 313 19.43 -6.99 -26.90
N GLY A 314 19.48 -5.90 -26.13
CA GLY A 314 20.25 -4.70 -26.49
C GLY A 314 19.65 -3.87 -27.63
N ASP A 315 18.35 -3.99 -27.89
CA ASP A 315 17.68 -3.25 -28.97
C ASP A 315 17.17 -1.89 -28.48
N ASP A 316 18.02 -0.88 -28.61
CA ASP A 316 17.74 0.48 -28.14
C ASP A 316 16.60 1.14 -28.92
N TYR A 317 16.50 0.87 -30.24
CA TYR A 317 15.44 1.47 -31.06
C TYR A 317 14.04 1.03 -30.61
N TRP A 318 13.80 -0.28 -30.51
CA TRP A 318 12.52 -0.80 -30.08
C TRP A 318 12.24 -0.58 -28.60
N PHE A 319 13.28 -0.45 -27.76
CA PHE A 319 13.13 -0.04 -26.36
C PHE A 319 12.54 1.37 -26.26
N ASP A 320 13.11 2.33 -26.99
CA ASP A 320 12.62 3.72 -27.01
C ASP A 320 11.24 3.84 -27.65
N ASP A 321 11.00 3.13 -28.78
CA ASP A 321 9.68 3.10 -29.41
C ASP A 321 8.61 2.53 -28.47
N ARG A 322 8.94 1.46 -27.74
CA ARG A 322 8.04 0.91 -26.72
C ARG A 322 7.74 1.92 -25.62
N LYS A 323 8.74 2.65 -25.12
CA LYS A 323 8.53 3.70 -24.13
C LYS A 323 7.60 4.79 -24.65
N LYS A 324 7.82 5.26 -25.86
CA LYS A 324 6.93 6.25 -26.51
C LYS A 324 5.50 5.72 -26.69
N TYR A 325 5.33 4.47 -27.09
CA TYR A 325 4.01 3.84 -27.17
C TYR A 325 3.30 3.83 -25.83
N LEU A 326 4.00 3.47 -24.74
CA LEU A 326 3.43 3.46 -23.40
C LEU A 326 3.03 4.87 -22.91
N LYS A 327 3.83 5.89 -23.23
CA LYS A 327 3.49 7.30 -22.98
C LYS A 327 2.23 7.70 -23.75
N LYS A 328 2.12 7.39 -25.06
CA LYS A 328 0.92 7.69 -25.86
C LYS A 328 -0.34 7.09 -25.24
N ARG A 329 -0.28 5.81 -24.81
CA ARG A 329 -1.43 5.14 -24.16
C ARG A 329 -1.87 5.82 -22.85
N ALA A 330 -0.94 6.36 -22.08
CA ALA A 330 -1.26 7.10 -20.87
C ALA A 330 -1.78 8.52 -21.19
N PHE A 331 -1.25 9.16 -22.24
CA PHE A 331 -1.67 10.50 -22.65
C PHE A 331 -3.07 10.53 -23.29
N GLU A 332 -3.57 9.41 -23.82
CA GLU A 332 -4.98 9.24 -24.15
C GLU A 332 -5.87 9.48 -22.93
N ILE A 333 -5.47 8.98 -21.74
CA ILE A 333 -6.21 9.21 -20.49
C ILE A 333 -6.10 10.68 -20.05
N VAL A 334 -4.93 11.30 -20.22
CA VAL A 334 -4.76 12.75 -19.96
C VAL A 334 -5.69 13.56 -20.83
N ALA A 335 -5.73 13.26 -22.13
CA ALA A 335 -6.59 13.96 -23.09
C ALA A 335 -8.09 13.77 -22.77
N ASP A 336 -8.49 12.53 -22.47
CA ASP A 336 -9.87 12.19 -22.12
C ASP A 336 -10.34 12.93 -20.86
N GLN A 337 -9.51 12.95 -19.81
CA GLN A 337 -9.89 13.59 -18.55
C GLN A 337 -9.75 15.12 -18.53
N THR A 338 -8.87 15.70 -19.34
CA THR A 338 -8.48 17.12 -19.20
C THR A 338 -8.61 17.95 -20.48
N GLY A 339 -8.84 17.31 -21.63
CA GLY A 339 -8.82 17.97 -22.95
C GLY A 339 -7.42 18.41 -23.41
N LYS A 340 -6.33 18.01 -22.70
CA LYS A 340 -4.95 18.41 -23.00
C LYS A 340 -4.21 17.35 -23.79
N LEU A 341 -3.52 17.76 -24.83
CA LEU A 341 -2.71 16.85 -25.65
C LEU A 341 -1.25 16.90 -25.21
N PHE A 342 -0.77 15.82 -24.58
CA PHE A 342 0.61 15.67 -24.18
C PHE A 342 1.44 15.05 -25.33
N ASN A 343 2.71 15.48 -25.44
CA ASN A 343 3.64 14.99 -26.46
C ASN A 343 4.54 13.88 -25.87
N PRO A 344 4.58 12.68 -26.46
CA PRO A 344 5.41 11.57 -25.96
C PRO A 344 6.92 11.84 -26.06
N ASP A 345 7.35 12.81 -26.85
CA ASP A 345 8.76 13.19 -26.99
C ASP A 345 9.22 14.23 -25.93
N VAL A 346 8.28 14.77 -25.16
CA VAL A 346 8.57 15.75 -24.10
C VAL A 346 8.78 15.01 -22.76
N PHE A 347 9.82 15.45 -22.02
CA PHE A 347 10.11 14.93 -20.69
C PHE A 347 8.91 15.02 -19.76
N THR A 348 8.56 13.90 -19.15
CA THR A 348 7.33 13.80 -18.36
C THR A 348 7.63 13.37 -16.92
N ILE A 349 7.34 14.28 -15.99
CA ILE A 349 7.39 14.02 -14.55
C ILE A 349 6.01 13.51 -14.11
N VAL A 350 5.98 12.45 -13.32
CA VAL A 350 4.75 11.96 -12.69
C VAL A 350 4.91 11.90 -11.19
N TRP A 351 3.98 12.51 -10.49
CA TRP A 351 3.73 12.34 -9.06
C TRP A 351 2.39 11.61 -8.89
N ALA A 352 2.39 10.33 -8.49
CA ALA A 352 1.15 9.58 -8.40
C ALA A 352 1.13 8.64 -7.18
N ARG A 353 0.36 9.01 -6.15
CA ARG A 353 0.22 8.32 -4.87
C ARG A 353 -0.94 8.88 -4.04
N ARG A 354 -1.16 8.33 -2.82
CA ARG A 354 -2.09 8.93 -1.87
C ARG A 354 -1.66 10.36 -1.52
N PHE A 355 -2.59 11.31 -1.59
CA PHE A 355 -2.38 12.63 -1.03
C PHE A 355 -2.41 12.55 0.49
N ALA A 356 -1.34 12.99 1.12
CA ALA A 356 -1.17 13.12 2.57
C ALA A 356 -0.08 14.15 2.82
N GLY A 357 -0.21 14.98 3.85
CA GLY A 357 0.64 16.14 4.06
C GLY A 357 2.15 15.87 3.99
N TYR A 358 2.63 14.74 4.55
CA TYR A 358 4.06 14.40 4.51
C TYR A 358 4.57 14.00 3.11
N LYS A 359 3.68 13.64 2.19
CA LYS A 359 4.06 13.28 0.80
C LYS A 359 4.24 14.49 -0.10
N ARG A 360 3.77 15.66 0.33
CA ARG A 360 4.04 16.97 -0.26
C ARG A 360 3.77 17.05 -1.77
N ALA A 361 2.54 16.73 -2.19
CA ALA A 361 2.16 16.72 -3.60
C ALA A 361 2.43 18.07 -4.29
N GLY A 362 2.16 19.17 -3.60
CA GLY A 362 2.34 20.53 -4.10
C GLY A 362 3.74 21.11 -3.93
N LEU A 363 4.74 20.37 -3.40
CA LEU A 363 6.05 20.98 -3.02
C LEU A 363 6.70 21.75 -4.18
N LEU A 364 6.73 21.20 -5.39
CA LEU A 364 7.31 21.92 -6.54
C LEU A 364 6.61 23.23 -6.87
N THR A 365 5.33 23.37 -6.52
CA THR A 365 4.53 24.54 -6.84
C THR A 365 4.64 25.66 -5.79
N THR A 366 5.35 25.43 -4.69
CA THR A 366 5.48 26.42 -3.60
C THR A 366 6.45 27.56 -3.97
N ASP A 367 7.42 27.32 -4.85
CA ASP A 367 8.21 28.37 -5.50
C ASP A 367 7.55 28.69 -6.86
N GLU A 368 6.63 29.63 -6.85
CA GLU A 368 5.82 29.99 -8.02
C GLU A 368 6.67 30.46 -9.21
N GLU A 369 7.74 31.23 -8.95
CA GLU A 369 8.61 31.76 -9.99
C GLU A 369 9.38 30.64 -10.67
N ARG A 370 10.02 29.78 -9.89
CA ARG A 370 10.80 28.65 -10.40
C ARG A 370 9.92 27.61 -11.09
N PHE A 371 8.70 27.39 -10.55
CA PHE A 371 7.70 26.54 -11.21
C PHE A 371 7.25 27.10 -12.54
N GLN A 372 6.97 28.41 -12.64
CA GLN A 372 6.63 29.07 -13.90
C GLN A 372 7.77 28.95 -14.92
N GLN A 373 9.01 29.18 -14.51
CA GLN A 373 10.20 29.02 -15.36
C GLN A 373 10.31 27.58 -15.90
N LEU A 374 10.08 26.58 -15.06
CA LEU A 374 10.07 25.18 -15.45
C LEU A 374 8.98 24.88 -16.49
N MET A 375 7.75 25.33 -16.23
CA MET A 375 6.59 25.03 -17.09
C MET A 375 6.62 25.78 -18.44
N THR A 376 7.36 26.87 -18.54
CA THR A 376 7.51 27.67 -19.78
C THR A 376 8.87 27.48 -20.47
N ASN A 377 9.70 26.55 -19.98
CA ASN A 377 11.02 26.30 -20.52
C ASN A 377 10.96 25.77 -21.96
N LYS A 378 11.50 26.54 -22.91
CA LYS A 378 11.52 26.17 -24.32
C LYS A 378 12.74 25.33 -24.69
N LYS A 379 13.85 25.45 -23.95
CA LYS A 379 15.06 24.67 -24.21
C LYS A 379 14.87 23.22 -23.76
N TYR A 380 14.30 23.05 -22.58
CA TYR A 380 14.02 21.75 -21.98
C TYR A 380 12.53 21.67 -21.58
N PRO A 381 11.63 21.46 -22.54
CA PRO A 381 10.20 21.43 -22.23
C PRO A 381 9.84 20.29 -21.28
N VAL A 382 8.92 20.53 -20.34
CA VAL A 382 8.49 19.58 -19.33
C VAL A 382 6.98 19.42 -19.34
N GLN A 383 6.52 18.23 -19.11
CA GLN A 383 5.12 17.89 -18.82
C GLN A 383 5.02 17.28 -17.44
N ILE A 384 4.00 17.64 -16.66
CA ILE A 384 3.83 17.11 -15.31
C ILE A 384 2.42 16.54 -15.13
N ILE A 385 2.33 15.35 -14.53
CA ILE A 385 1.07 14.69 -14.20
C ILE A 385 1.02 14.42 -12.71
N TRP A 386 -0.05 14.88 -12.06
CA TRP A 386 -0.44 14.46 -10.72
C TRP A 386 -1.61 13.49 -10.81
N ALA A 387 -1.56 12.44 -9.98
CA ALA A 387 -2.68 11.53 -9.79
C ALA A 387 -2.66 10.98 -8.36
N GLY A 388 -3.81 10.71 -7.78
CA GLY A 388 -3.85 10.14 -6.44
C GLY A 388 -5.18 10.36 -5.75
N LYS A 389 -5.34 9.70 -4.61
CA LYS A 389 -6.53 9.82 -3.77
C LYS A 389 -6.16 10.41 -2.40
N PRO A 390 -6.68 11.59 -2.01
CA PRO A 390 -6.71 11.99 -0.61
C PRO A 390 -7.65 11.07 0.20
N TYR A 391 -7.46 10.98 1.51
CA TYR A 391 -8.48 10.35 2.36
C TYR A 391 -9.76 11.19 2.33
N PRO A 392 -10.97 10.60 2.21
CA PRO A 392 -12.18 11.34 1.84
C PRO A 392 -12.66 12.37 2.87
N VAL A 393 -12.10 12.37 4.08
CA VAL A 393 -12.36 13.40 5.12
C VAL A 393 -11.09 14.17 5.51
N ASP A 394 -10.00 13.99 4.77
CA ASP A 394 -8.77 14.79 4.93
C ASP A 394 -8.91 16.08 4.10
N HIS A 395 -9.60 17.08 4.68
CA HIS A 395 -9.85 18.35 3.99
C HIS A 395 -8.58 19.10 3.55
N PRO A 396 -7.47 19.13 4.33
CA PRO A 396 -6.20 19.68 3.86
C PRO A 396 -5.67 19.00 2.59
N ALA A 397 -5.67 17.66 2.56
CA ALA A 397 -5.21 16.91 1.39
C ALA A 397 -6.12 17.08 0.16
N ILE A 398 -7.44 17.18 0.37
CA ILE A 398 -8.42 17.52 -0.68
C ILE A 398 -8.16 18.93 -1.19
N SER A 399 -7.90 19.89 -0.30
CA SER A 399 -7.57 21.26 -0.69
C SER A 399 -6.31 21.32 -1.54
N GLU A 400 -5.24 20.60 -1.15
CA GLU A 400 -4.00 20.51 -1.92
C GLU A 400 -4.25 19.94 -3.33
N PHE A 401 -5.05 18.88 -3.42
CA PHE A 401 -5.47 18.31 -4.72
C PHE A 401 -6.19 19.36 -5.58
N ASN A 402 -7.14 20.08 -5.00
CA ASN A 402 -7.94 21.09 -5.71
C ASN A 402 -7.10 22.29 -6.12
N GLN A 403 -6.12 22.72 -5.32
CA GLN A 403 -5.17 23.77 -5.68
C GLN A 403 -4.37 23.39 -6.93
N LEU A 404 -3.88 22.13 -7.00
CA LEU A 404 -3.20 21.63 -8.20
C LEU A 404 -4.14 21.56 -9.41
N VAL A 405 -5.42 21.23 -9.23
CA VAL A 405 -6.42 21.29 -10.32
C VAL A 405 -6.58 22.73 -10.82
N HIS A 406 -6.71 23.72 -9.93
CA HIS A 406 -6.82 25.12 -10.33
C HIS A 406 -5.55 25.62 -11.03
N LEU A 407 -4.38 25.30 -10.50
CA LEU A 407 -3.11 25.66 -11.10
C LEU A 407 -2.95 25.03 -12.50
N SER A 408 -3.41 23.80 -12.67
CA SER A 408 -3.32 23.10 -13.96
C SER A 408 -4.10 23.79 -15.09
N LYS A 409 -5.09 24.63 -14.77
CA LYS A 409 -5.83 25.41 -15.79
C LYS A 409 -4.97 26.47 -16.48
N GLN A 410 -3.86 26.86 -15.84
CA GLN A 410 -2.94 27.89 -16.39
C GLN A 410 -1.91 27.28 -17.36
N TYR A 411 -1.70 25.96 -17.32
CA TYR A 411 -0.63 25.29 -18.09
C TYR A 411 -1.17 24.13 -18.91
N ASN A 412 -0.96 24.14 -20.24
CA ASN A 412 -1.36 23.05 -21.13
C ASN A 412 -0.53 21.76 -20.96
N ASN A 413 0.64 21.87 -20.34
CA ASN A 413 1.58 20.78 -20.05
C ASN A 413 1.52 20.30 -18.59
N MET A 414 0.46 20.66 -17.86
CA MET A 414 0.17 20.19 -16.51
C MET A 414 -1.18 19.50 -16.44
N ALA A 415 -1.25 18.32 -15.85
CA ALA A 415 -2.50 17.56 -15.68
C ALA A 415 -2.65 17.03 -14.27
N VAL A 416 -3.89 17.02 -13.76
CA VAL A 416 -4.27 16.37 -12.50
C VAL A 416 -5.38 15.38 -12.81
N LEU A 417 -5.14 14.09 -12.53
CA LEU A 417 -6.03 13.01 -12.92
C LEU A 417 -6.77 12.43 -11.71
N ILE A 418 -8.00 12.01 -11.94
CA ILE A 418 -8.83 11.27 -10.98
C ILE A 418 -8.88 9.78 -11.33
N GLY A 419 -9.50 8.96 -10.45
CA GLY A 419 -9.61 7.52 -10.67
C GLY A 419 -8.30 6.76 -10.40
N TYR A 420 -7.49 7.26 -9.45
CA TYR A 420 -6.21 6.62 -9.10
C TYR A 420 -6.43 5.25 -8.45
N GLU A 421 -6.32 4.23 -9.27
CA GLU A 421 -6.46 2.82 -8.94
C GLU A 421 -5.38 2.02 -9.69
N LEU A 422 -5.40 0.67 -9.58
CA LEU A 422 -4.41 -0.20 -10.22
C LEU A 422 -4.17 0.13 -11.71
N GLY A 423 -5.25 0.32 -12.48
CA GLY A 423 -5.18 0.60 -13.92
C GLY A 423 -4.48 1.92 -14.23
N LEU A 424 -4.94 3.02 -13.63
CA LEU A 424 -4.33 4.34 -13.81
C LEU A 424 -2.91 4.37 -13.22
N SER A 425 -2.72 3.79 -12.04
CA SER A 425 -1.40 3.69 -11.42
C SER A 425 -0.37 3.03 -12.33
N LYS A 426 -0.73 1.93 -12.99
CA LYS A 426 0.15 1.24 -13.94
C LYS A 426 0.46 2.12 -15.16
N ARG A 427 -0.56 2.80 -15.71
CA ARG A 427 -0.36 3.72 -16.85
C ARG A 427 0.55 4.89 -16.51
N MET A 428 0.40 5.48 -15.32
CA MET A 428 1.26 6.57 -14.87
C MET A 428 2.72 6.14 -14.74
N LYS A 429 2.99 4.96 -14.22
CA LYS A 429 4.35 4.37 -14.14
C LYS A 429 4.96 4.10 -15.50
N GLN A 430 4.15 3.69 -16.46
CA GLN A 430 4.57 3.49 -17.84
C GLN A 430 4.84 4.81 -18.58
N ALA A 431 4.11 5.88 -18.23
CA ALA A 431 4.24 7.20 -18.88
C ALA A 431 5.43 8.00 -18.37
N ALA A 432 5.81 7.84 -17.11
CA ALA A 432 6.83 8.67 -16.48
C ALA A 432 8.20 8.48 -17.12
N ASP A 433 8.86 9.59 -17.47
CA ASP A 433 10.31 9.61 -17.64
C ASP A 433 10.96 9.70 -16.26
N ALA A 434 10.51 10.65 -15.41
CA ALA A 434 10.89 10.72 -14.00
C ALA A 434 9.68 10.45 -13.10
N TRP A 435 9.88 9.60 -12.10
CA TRP A 435 8.92 9.32 -11.03
C TRP A 435 9.29 10.12 -9.80
N LEU A 436 8.56 11.20 -9.55
CA LEU A 436 8.82 12.08 -8.42
C LEU A 436 8.28 11.50 -7.12
N ASN A 437 9.16 11.34 -6.14
CA ASN A 437 8.87 10.82 -4.82
C ASN A 437 9.54 11.70 -3.76
N ASN A 438 8.79 12.62 -3.18
CA ASN A 438 9.32 13.66 -2.29
C ASN A 438 8.68 13.66 -0.89
N PRO A 439 8.57 12.49 -0.20
CA PRO A 439 8.09 12.49 1.17
C PRO A 439 9.04 13.26 2.08
N ARG A 440 8.49 13.78 3.19
CA ARG A 440 9.31 14.38 4.24
C ARG A 440 10.03 13.28 5.01
N VAL A 441 11.35 13.33 5.01
CA VAL A 441 12.19 12.35 5.72
C VAL A 441 12.05 12.53 7.24
N PRO A 442 11.95 11.47 8.06
CA PRO A 442 11.95 10.03 7.77
C PRO A 442 10.55 9.38 7.82
N ARG A 443 9.56 9.90 7.10
CA ARG A 443 8.14 9.52 7.22
C ARG A 443 7.65 8.46 6.24
N GLU A 444 8.49 8.02 5.29
CA GLU A 444 8.15 6.94 4.37
C GLU A 444 8.74 5.61 4.88
N ALA A 445 7.86 4.64 5.21
CA ALA A 445 8.34 3.34 5.68
C ALA A 445 9.02 2.51 4.58
N SER A 446 8.49 2.58 3.37
CA SER A 446 9.05 1.89 2.21
C SER A 446 8.83 2.66 0.91
N GLY A 447 7.59 2.86 0.44
CA GLY A 447 7.33 3.62 -0.79
C GLY A 447 7.38 2.77 -2.06
N THR A 448 6.58 1.70 -2.15
CA THR A 448 6.61 0.71 -3.23
C THR A 448 6.26 1.23 -4.64
N SER A 449 5.71 2.44 -4.76
CA SER A 449 5.34 3.01 -6.07
C SER A 449 6.54 3.27 -6.98
N GLY A 450 7.67 3.69 -6.40
CA GLY A 450 8.92 3.88 -7.13
C GLY A 450 9.51 2.57 -7.68
N MET A 451 9.33 1.45 -6.96
CA MET A 451 9.75 0.12 -7.43
C MET A 451 9.03 -0.24 -8.74
N THR A 452 7.71 -0.09 -8.76
CA THR A 452 6.92 -0.40 -9.95
C THR A 452 7.10 0.63 -11.08
N ALA A 453 7.48 1.85 -10.75
CA ALA A 453 7.88 2.85 -11.74
C ALA A 453 9.21 2.44 -12.42
N ALA A 454 10.23 2.07 -11.65
CA ALA A 454 11.49 1.54 -12.18
C ALA A 454 11.29 0.30 -13.04
N MET A 455 10.37 -0.61 -12.66
CA MET A 455 9.99 -1.78 -13.49
C MET A 455 9.43 -1.41 -14.88
N ASN A 456 9.12 -0.14 -15.13
CA ASN A 456 8.59 0.37 -16.39
C ASN A 456 9.48 1.46 -17.03
N GLY A 457 10.75 1.50 -16.65
CA GLY A 457 11.71 2.44 -17.19
C GLY A 457 11.45 3.89 -16.79
N ALA A 458 10.76 4.14 -15.69
CA ALA A 458 10.70 5.46 -15.08
C ALA A 458 11.88 5.63 -14.12
N VAL A 459 12.64 6.70 -14.30
CA VAL A 459 13.78 7.02 -13.43
C VAL A 459 13.26 7.59 -12.12
N ASN A 460 13.63 6.98 -10.99
CA ASN A 460 13.24 7.51 -9.69
C ASN A 460 13.97 8.82 -9.40
N PHE A 461 13.20 9.83 -9.01
CA PHE A 461 13.66 11.13 -8.55
C PHE A 461 13.06 11.38 -7.17
N SER A 462 13.86 11.30 -6.10
CA SER A 462 13.33 11.11 -4.76
C SER A 462 14.14 11.82 -3.67
N THR A 463 13.45 12.15 -2.56
CA THR A 463 14.14 12.32 -1.27
C THR A 463 14.64 10.96 -0.78
N ASP A 464 15.65 10.96 0.09
CA ASP A 464 16.35 9.74 0.54
C ASP A 464 15.66 9.11 1.76
N ASP A 465 14.55 8.39 1.51
CA ASP A 465 13.69 7.80 2.54
C ASP A 465 13.13 6.43 2.11
N GLY A 466 12.71 5.66 3.07
CA GLY A 466 12.08 4.36 2.85
C GLY A 466 13.00 3.33 2.19
N TRP A 467 12.67 2.90 0.97
CA TRP A 467 13.45 1.94 0.20
C TRP A 467 14.57 2.57 -0.63
N ILE A 468 14.56 3.88 -0.81
CA ILE A 468 15.47 4.63 -1.68
C ILE A 468 16.95 4.39 -1.34
N PRO A 469 17.36 4.40 -0.04
CA PRO A 469 18.75 4.11 0.33
C PRO A 469 19.23 2.70 -0.06
N GLU A 470 18.29 1.77 -0.31
CA GLU A 470 18.62 0.40 -0.75
C GLU A 470 18.71 0.26 -2.27
N PHE A 471 18.28 1.27 -3.01
CA PHE A 471 18.11 1.18 -4.46
C PHE A 471 18.88 2.25 -5.24
N ILE A 472 18.73 3.55 -4.91
CA ILE A 472 19.27 4.60 -5.76
C ILE A 472 20.79 4.74 -5.56
N ASN A 473 21.49 4.59 -6.69
CA ASN A 473 22.84 5.10 -6.88
C ASN A 473 22.72 6.33 -7.80
N HIS A 474 22.95 7.52 -7.24
CA HIS A 474 22.70 8.81 -7.89
C HIS A 474 23.41 8.93 -9.25
N GLY A 475 22.67 9.29 -10.29
CA GLY A 475 23.15 9.39 -11.66
C GLY A 475 23.33 8.06 -12.39
N HIS A 476 23.29 6.92 -11.69
CA HIS A 476 23.42 5.59 -12.28
C HIS A 476 22.06 4.95 -12.61
N ASN A 477 21.13 4.91 -11.64
CA ASN A 477 19.80 4.28 -11.80
C ASN A 477 18.65 5.15 -11.29
N GLY A 478 18.95 6.36 -10.84
CA GLY A 478 18.00 7.33 -10.32
C GLY A 478 18.69 8.58 -9.80
N PHE A 479 17.90 9.52 -9.30
CA PHE A 479 18.38 10.76 -8.71
C PHE A 479 17.79 10.93 -7.31
N VAL A 480 18.65 11.28 -6.35
CA VAL A 480 18.25 11.39 -4.94
C VAL A 480 18.70 12.73 -4.38
N VAL A 481 17.81 13.37 -3.63
CA VAL A 481 18.12 14.57 -2.86
C VAL A 481 19.12 14.19 -1.77
N PRO A 482 20.27 14.89 -1.66
CA PRO A 482 21.24 14.63 -0.60
C PRO A 482 20.61 14.79 0.78
N GLN A 483 20.95 13.89 1.70
CA GLN A 483 20.47 14.00 3.08
C GLN A 483 21.02 15.28 3.75
N ALA A 484 20.17 15.88 4.59
CA ALA A 484 20.52 16.97 5.48
C ALA A 484 20.39 16.53 6.94
N ASP A 485 20.81 17.35 7.90
CA ASP A 485 20.57 17.10 9.32
C ASP A 485 19.12 17.49 9.68
N TYR A 486 18.18 16.70 9.15
CA TYR A 486 16.74 16.95 9.34
C TYR A 486 16.30 16.97 10.80
N ALA A 487 17.06 16.34 11.70
CA ALA A 487 16.76 16.36 13.14
C ALA A 487 16.89 17.76 13.77
N ARG A 488 17.67 18.64 13.11
CA ARG A 488 17.87 20.03 13.54
C ARG A 488 17.02 21.04 12.79
N MET A 489 16.30 20.61 11.75
CA MET A 489 15.47 21.47 10.92
C MET A 489 14.03 21.48 11.40
N VAL A 490 13.41 22.65 11.43
CA VAL A 490 11.96 22.74 11.51
C VAL A 490 11.33 22.40 10.14
N THR A 491 10.05 22.07 10.14
CA THR A 491 9.35 21.53 8.96
C THR A 491 9.53 22.40 7.69
N HIS A 492 9.42 23.72 7.82
CA HIS A 492 9.53 24.61 6.66
C HIS A 492 10.96 24.72 6.12
N GLU A 493 11.97 24.62 6.98
CA GLU A 493 13.37 24.59 6.57
C GLU A 493 13.71 23.31 5.79
N GLN A 494 13.17 22.18 6.26
CA GLN A 494 13.29 20.92 5.53
C GLN A 494 12.60 21.01 4.17
N ASP A 495 11.38 21.54 4.12
CA ASP A 495 10.63 21.68 2.88
C ASP A 495 11.37 22.59 1.88
N GLN A 496 11.95 23.70 2.34
CA GLN A 496 12.74 24.60 1.49
C GLN A 496 14.03 23.95 1.00
N TYR A 497 14.77 23.27 1.88
CA TYR A 497 16.00 22.56 1.50
C TYR A 497 15.70 21.50 0.42
N ASP A 498 14.69 20.67 0.64
CA ASP A 498 14.35 19.62 -0.31
C ASP A 498 13.88 20.22 -1.64
N LEU A 499 13.08 21.28 -1.61
CA LEU A 499 12.62 22.01 -2.79
C LEU A 499 13.78 22.54 -3.64
N ASP A 500 14.72 23.25 -3.00
CA ASP A 500 15.90 23.82 -3.68
C ASP A 500 16.74 22.71 -4.33
N LYS A 501 16.96 21.59 -3.62
CA LYS A 501 17.71 20.45 -4.15
C LYS A 501 16.98 19.71 -5.27
N LEU A 502 15.66 19.56 -5.15
CA LEU A 502 14.86 18.97 -6.23
C LEU A 502 14.98 19.79 -7.51
N TYR A 503 14.84 21.12 -7.44
CA TYR A 503 15.02 21.98 -8.60
C TYR A 503 16.45 21.95 -9.14
N ASP A 504 17.45 22.03 -8.28
CA ASP A 504 18.85 21.99 -8.69
C ASP A 504 19.19 20.71 -9.48
N ILE A 505 18.78 19.56 -8.98
CA ILE A 505 18.98 18.27 -9.65
C ILE A 505 18.18 18.22 -10.98
N LEU A 506 16.93 18.67 -10.96
CA LEU A 506 16.10 18.67 -12.16
C LEU A 506 16.70 19.53 -13.27
N GLU A 507 17.09 20.77 -12.95
CA GLU A 507 17.54 21.76 -13.92
C GLU A 507 18.97 21.54 -14.39
N LYS A 508 19.86 21.08 -13.48
CA LYS A 508 21.29 20.98 -13.76
C LYS A 508 21.75 19.58 -14.19
N GLU A 509 20.99 18.54 -13.82
CA GLU A 509 21.38 17.16 -14.10
C GLU A 509 20.36 16.43 -14.99
N ILE A 510 19.09 16.34 -14.58
CA ILE A 510 18.09 15.51 -15.24
C ILE A 510 17.72 16.04 -16.63
N LEU A 511 17.30 17.31 -16.73
CA LEU A 511 16.84 17.87 -17.99
C LEU A 511 17.95 17.98 -19.04
N PRO A 512 19.19 18.46 -18.71
CA PRO A 512 20.30 18.41 -19.65
C PRO A 512 20.63 16.98 -20.09
N LEU A 513 20.63 16.01 -19.19
CA LEU A 513 20.90 14.61 -19.52
C LEU A 513 19.88 14.06 -20.52
N TYR A 514 18.59 14.31 -20.29
CA TYR A 514 17.52 13.84 -21.17
C TYR A 514 17.60 14.45 -22.58
N TYR A 515 17.81 15.77 -22.68
CA TYR A 515 17.73 16.48 -23.95
C TYR A 515 19.06 16.54 -24.73
N GLU A 516 20.18 16.56 -24.04
CA GLU A 516 21.50 16.71 -24.67
C GLU A 516 22.26 15.38 -24.78
N ASN A 517 21.91 14.38 -23.95
CA ASN A 517 22.58 13.07 -23.97
C ASN A 517 21.60 11.91 -23.68
N TYR A 518 20.63 11.73 -24.58
CA TYR A 518 19.57 10.74 -24.40
C TYR A 518 20.10 9.30 -24.32
N SER A 519 21.24 8.98 -24.92
CA SER A 519 21.83 7.64 -24.81
C SER A 519 22.23 7.30 -23.37
N THR A 520 22.79 8.26 -22.65
CA THR A 520 23.10 8.10 -21.22
C THR A 520 21.83 8.07 -20.38
N TRP A 521 20.81 8.89 -20.69
CA TRP A 521 19.50 8.82 -20.04
C TRP A 521 18.88 7.42 -20.19
N ARG A 522 18.88 6.87 -21.40
CA ARG A 522 18.42 5.49 -21.68
C ARG A 522 19.18 4.47 -20.82
N GLN A 523 20.48 4.65 -20.64
CA GLN A 523 21.26 3.74 -19.80
C GLN A 523 20.83 3.83 -18.33
N VAL A 524 20.55 5.02 -17.80
CA VAL A 524 19.98 5.21 -16.44
C VAL A 524 18.65 4.49 -16.30
N MET A 525 17.75 4.59 -17.30
CA MET A 525 16.49 3.85 -17.33
C MET A 525 16.72 2.34 -17.25
N LYS A 526 17.62 1.81 -18.09
CA LYS A 526 17.95 0.37 -18.14
C LYS A 526 18.58 -0.14 -16.85
N ASN A 527 19.47 0.63 -16.25
CA ASN A 527 20.08 0.32 -14.97
C ASN A 527 19.00 0.20 -13.89
N GLY A 528 18.08 1.19 -13.81
CA GLY A 528 16.96 1.13 -12.87
C GLY A 528 16.06 -0.10 -13.06
N MET A 529 15.77 -0.46 -14.32
CA MET A 529 15.01 -1.67 -14.65
C MET A 529 15.75 -2.95 -14.24
N GLN A 530 17.06 -3.00 -14.47
CA GLN A 530 17.90 -4.15 -14.11
C GLN A 530 17.98 -4.35 -12.62
N ASP A 531 18.27 -3.27 -11.87
CA ASP A 531 18.50 -3.31 -10.43
C ASP A 531 17.20 -3.62 -9.65
N VAL A 532 16.04 -3.15 -10.15
CA VAL A 532 14.75 -3.42 -9.50
C VAL A 532 14.26 -4.85 -9.72
N ARG A 533 14.69 -5.52 -10.81
CA ARG A 533 14.08 -6.75 -11.34
C ARG A 533 14.05 -7.91 -10.35
N HIS A 534 15.11 -8.11 -9.58
CA HIS A 534 15.24 -9.25 -8.68
C HIS A 534 15.06 -8.86 -7.21
N GLN A 535 15.73 -7.80 -6.78
CA GLN A 535 15.74 -7.39 -5.38
C GLN A 535 14.38 -6.89 -4.92
N PHE A 536 13.61 -6.25 -5.81
CA PHE A 536 12.32 -5.67 -5.47
C PHE A 536 11.14 -6.39 -6.14
N ASP A 537 11.33 -7.65 -6.57
CA ASP A 537 10.24 -8.56 -6.92
C ASP A 537 9.65 -9.19 -5.66
N SER A 538 8.33 -9.18 -5.55
CA SER A 538 7.64 -9.76 -4.40
C SER A 538 7.84 -11.27 -4.24
N ASN A 539 8.29 -11.98 -5.27
CA ASN A 539 8.72 -13.38 -5.12
C ASN A 539 9.87 -13.50 -4.13
N ARG A 540 10.86 -12.59 -4.16
CA ARG A 540 11.94 -12.52 -3.17
C ARG A 540 11.36 -12.24 -1.77
N MET A 541 10.51 -11.22 -1.64
CA MET A 541 9.92 -10.80 -0.36
C MET A 541 9.14 -11.94 0.32
N VAL A 542 8.25 -12.61 -0.42
CA VAL A 542 7.44 -13.69 0.18
C VAL A 542 8.25 -14.96 0.46
N ASN A 543 9.34 -15.19 -0.27
CA ASN A 543 10.31 -16.23 0.08
C ASN A 543 11.01 -15.88 1.40
N GLU A 544 11.49 -14.65 1.59
CA GLU A 544 12.09 -14.20 2.84
C GLU A 544 11.12 -14.29 4.03
N TYR A 545 9.81 -14.12 3.83
CA TYR A 545 8.83 -14.38 4.90
C TYR A 545 8.91 -15.84 5.39
N TYR A 546 9.01 -16.81 4.48
CA TYR A 546 9.18 -18.23 4.88
C TYR A 546 10.55 -18.51 5.53
N GLU A 547 11.59 -17.83 5.05
CA GLU A 547 12.95 -18.04 5.57
C GLU A 547 13.21 -17.34 6.91
N LEU A 548 12.58 -16.20 7.17
CA LEU A 548 12.88 -15.35 8.33
C LEU A 548 11.72 -15.23 9.30
N LEU A 549 10.52 -14.95 8.80
CA LEU A 549 9.36 -14.60 9.63
C LEU A 549 8.54 -15.83 10.03
N TYR A 550 8.43 -16.83 9.14
CA TYR A 550 7.60 -18.01 9.36
C TYR A 550 8.37 -19.22 9.92
N LYS A 551 9.62 -19.09 10.30
CA LYS A 551 10.42 -20.17 10.90
C LYS A 551 9.82 -20.73 12.18
#